data_4554bb17b3d126e39494a890d0970d10
#
_entry.id   4554bb17b3d126e39494a890d0970d10
#
_cell.length_a   1.000
_cell.length_b   1.000
_cell.length_c   1.000
_cell.angle_alpha   90.00
_cell.angle_beta   90.00
_cell.angle_gamma   90.00
#
_symmetry.space_group_name_H-M   'P 1'
#
loop_
_entity.id
_entity.type
_entity.pdbx_description
1 polymer ?
#
loop_
_entity_poly.entity_id
_entity_poly.type
_entity_poly.pdbx_seq_one_letter_code
_entity_poly.pdbx_strand_id
1 'polypeptide(L)'
;MLTDSPKASAALSRRCLQQILREKAKVKPGKLHAEIDEVTKANGQHVPPYITESLLDAVRHFGNFAAHPERDIATGEIIDVENGEAEWCLDIVEMLFDFYFVQPDRAAKRAAQLQEKLKNAGKKTT
;
A
#
# COMPACT_ATOMS: atom_id res chain seq x y z
N MET A 1 14.97 -1.52 12.34
CA MET A 1 15.09 -0.73 11.09
C MET A 1 14.45 0.66 11.20
N LEU A 2 13.20 0.75 11.64
CA LEU A 2 12.51 2.05 11.77
C LEU A 2 13.22 2.99 12.74
N THR A 3 13.72 2.45 13.86
CA THR A 3 14.41 3.24 14.88
C THR A 3 15.79 3.72 14.43
N ASP A 4 16.42 3.04 13.46
CA ASP A 4 17.76 3.37 13.02
C ASP A 4 17.78 4.39 11.90
N SER A 5 16.79 4.37 11.02
CA SER A 5 16.76 5.29 9.88
C SER A 5 15.32 5.49 9.37
N PRO A 6 14.63 6.51 9.88
CA PRO A 6 13.29 6.85 9.37
C PRO A 6 13.29 7.14 7.88
N LYS A 7 14.33 7.81 7.37
CA LYS A 7 14.45 8.11 5.94
C LYS A 7 14.55 6.84 5.11
N ALA A 8 15.38 5.87 5.52
CA ALA A 8 15.52 4.62 4.80
C ALA A 8 14.21 3.83 4.81
N SER A 9 13.51 3.83 5.94
CA SER A 9 12.21 3.17 6.06
C SER A 9 11.16 3.80 5.15
N ALA A 10 11.10 5.13 5.10
CA ALA A 10 10.16 5.84 4.23
C ALA A 10 10.48 5.58 2.75
N ALA A 11 11.76 5.60 2.37
CA ALA A 11 12.17 5.30 1.00
C ALA A 11 11.80 3.87 0.61
N LEU A 12 11.98 2.92 1.53
CA LEU A 12 11.63 1.53 1.29
C LEU A 12 10.12 1.36 1.17
N SER A 13 9.35 2.03 2.01
CA SER A 13 7.88 2.01 1.92
C SER A 13 7.40 2.50 0.56
N ARG A 14 7.99 3.57 0.05
CA ARG A 14 7.68 4.09 -1.28
C ARG A 14 7.94 3.06 -2.38
N ARG A 15 9.07 2.38 -2.30
CA ARG A 15 9.42 1.33 -3.28
C ARG A 15 8.47 0.14 -3.19
N CYS A 16 8.15 -0.29 -1.98
CA CYS A 16 7.19 -1.38 -1.77
C CYS A 16 5.82 -1.01 -2.31
N LEU A 17 5.36 0.22 -2.07
CA LEU A 17 4.10 0.71 -2.63
C LEU A 17 4.10 0.58 -4.14
N GLN A 18 5.13 1.10 -4.80
CA GLN A 18 5.20 1.07 -6.26
C GLN A 18 5.22 -0.36 -6.80
N GLN A 19 5.94 -1.25 -6.15
CA GLN A 19 6.00 -2.64 -6.55
C GLN A 19 4.65 -3.33 -6.42
N ILE A 20 3.94 -3.11 -5.32
CA ILE A 20 2.60 -3.68 -5.13
C ILE A 20 1.63 -3.17 -6.20
N LEU A 21 1.65 -1.88 -6.48
CA LEU A 21 0.77 -1.31 -7.51
C LEU A 21 1.03 -1.92 -8.87
N ARG A 22 2.28 -2.12 -9.23
CA ARG A 22 2.64 -2.71 -10.52
C ARG A 22 2.30 -4.19 -10.61
N GLU A 23 2.60 -4.95 -9.57
CA GLU A 23 2.42 -6.40 -9.59
C GLU A 23 0.98 -6.82 -9.34
N LYS A 24 0.28 -6.17 -8.44
CA LYS A 24 -1.06 -6.59 -8.00
C LYS A 24 -2.18 -5.75 -8.59
N ALA A 25 -2.05 -4.45 -8.60
CA ALA A 25 -3.06 -3.59 -9.22
C ALA A 25 -2.88 -3.49 -10.73
N LYS A 26 -1.76 -3.99 -11.26
CA LYS A 26 -1.48 -4.04 -12.70
C LYS A 26 -1.50 -2.67 -13.36
N VAL A 27 -1.03 -1.65 -12.66
CA VAL A 27 -0.95 -0.32 -13.25
C VAL A 27 0.07 -0.27 -14.37
N LYS A 28 -0.13 0.66 -15.29
CA LYS A 28 0.87 0.93 -16.33
C LYS A 28 2.11 1.53 -15.67
N PRO A 29 3.30 0.91 -15.84
CA PRO A 29 4.51 1.44 -15.24
C PRO A 29 4.83 2.86 -15.68
N GLY A 30 5.20 3.70 -14.73
CA GLY A 30 5.50 5.10 -14.98
C GLY A 30 5.94 5.77 -13.68
N LYS A 31 5.65 7.06 -13.58
CA LYS A 31 5.91 7.78 -12.33
C LYS A 31 4.90 7.34 -11.27
N LEU A 32 5.35 7.24 -10.03
CA LEU A 32 4.48 6.78 -8.95
C LEU A 32 3.22 7.64 -8.81
N HIS A 33 3.33 8.95 -8.99
CA HIS A 33 2.18 9.85 -8.97
C HIS A 33 1.08 9.40 -9.96
N ALA A 34 1.47 9.06 -11.18
CA ALA A 34 0.51 8.61 -12.20
C ALA A 34 -0.06 7.23 -11.86
N GLU A 35 0.75 6.35 -11.28
CA GLU A 35 0.30 5.02 -10.85
C GLU A 35 -0.72 5.12 -9.74
N ILE A 36 -0.51 6.00 -8.77
CA ILE A 36 -1.46 6.26 -7.69
C ILE A 36 -2.78 6.80 -8.25
N ASP A 37 -2.69 7.74 -9.17
CA ASP A 37 -3.86 8.31 -9.83
C ASP A 37 -4.68 7.23 -10.53
N GLU A 38 -4.02 6.34 -11.23
CA GLU A 38 -4.68 5.26 -11.95
C GLU A 38 -5.45 4.33 -11.00
N VAL A 39 -4.85 3.89 -9.89
CA VAL A 39 -5.50 2.91 -9.01
C VAL A 39 -6.63 3.53 -8.19
N THR A 40 -6.55 4.82 -7.86
CA THR A 40 -7.55 5.47 -7.02
C THR A 40 -8.73 6.00 -7.79
N LYS A 41 -8.58 6.20 -9.10
CA LYS A 41 -9.65 6.69 -9.97
C LYS A 41 -10.25 5.63 -10.87
N ALA A 42 -9.73 4.42 -10.82
CA ALA A 42 -10.26 3.32 -11.65
C ALA A 42 -11.64 2.90 -11.16
N ASN A 43 -12.50 2.52 -12.11
CA ASN A 43 -13.85 2.06 -11.81
C ASN A 43 -13.87 0.67 -11.18
N GLY A 44 -12.76 -0.02 -11.08
CA GLY A 44 -12.70 -1.41 -10.67
C GLY A 44 -12.17 -1.65 -9.26
N GLN A 45 -12.06 -0.67 -8.41
CA GLN A 45 -11.62 -0.85 -7.03
C GLN A 45 -10.33 -1.65 -6.88
N HIS A 46 -9.25 -1.12 -7.42
CA HIS A 46 -7.93 -1.76 -7.32
C HIS A 46 -7.32 -1.64 -5.92
N VAL A 47 -7.87 -0.77 -5.07
CA VAL A 47 -7.48 -0.61 -3.68
C VAL A 47 -8.74 -0.50 -2.82
N PRO A 48 -8.65 -0.80 -1.50
CA PRO A 48 -9.81 -0.62 -0.62
C PRO A 48 -10.29 0.84 -0.61
N PRO A 49 -11.60 1.09 -0.43
CA PRO A 49 -12.13 2.46 -0.44
C PRO A 49 -11.50 3.40 0.58
N TYR A 50 -11.03 2.86 1.71
CA TYR A 50 -10.39 3.66 2.75
C TYR A 50 -8.92 3.99 2.46
N ILE A 51 -8.34 3.41 1.42
CA ILE A 51 -7.01 3.77 0.94
C ILE A 51 -7.19 4.82 -0.13
N THR A 52 -7.07 6.07 0.28
CA THR A 52 -7.33 7.21 -0.58
C THR A 52 -6.08 7.65 -1.34
N GLU A 53 -6.30 8.46 -2.36
CA GLU A 53 -5.19 9.07 -3.11
C GLU A 53 -4.27 9.86 -2.16
N SER A 54 -4.85 10.58 -1.19
CA SER A 54 -4.08 11.36 -0.22
C SER A 54 -3.15 10.49 0.61
N LEU A 55 -3.61 9.33 1.06
CA LEU A 55 -2.77 8.42 1.85
C LEU A 55 -1.61 7.89 1.03
N LEU A 56 -1.88 7.43 -0.20
CA LEU A 56 -0.83 6.90 -1.06
C LEU A 56 0.16 7.98 -1.48
N ASP A 57 -0.35 9.17 -1.75
CA ASP A 57 0.48 10.31 -2.14
C ASP A 57 1.38 10.75 -0.98
N ALA A 58 0.91 10.64 0.26
CA ALA A 58 1.74 10.93 1.43
C ALA A 58 2.94 9.99 1.50
N VAL A 59 2.74 8.69 1.25
CA VAL A 59 3.85 7.73 1.21
C VAL A 59 4.86 8.13 0.14
N ARG A 60 4.38 8.57 -1.02
CA ARG A 60 5.24 9.04 -2.09
C ARG A 60 6.08 10.25 -1.66
N HIS A 61 5.45 11.24 -1.03
CA HIS A 61 6.14 12.44 -0.58
C HIS A 61 7.19 12.16 0.48
N PHE A 62 6.86 11.38 1.50
CA PHE A 62 7.82 11.04 2.55
C PHE A 62 9.00 10.25 2.00
N GLY A 63 8.76 9.33 1.07
CA GLY A 63 9.82 8.61 0.40
C GLY A 63 10.70 9.53 -0.44
N ASN A 64 10.12 10.53 -1.08
CA ASN A 64 10.86 11.52 -1.86
C ASN A 64 11.72 12.42 -0.97
N PHE A 65 11.22 12.85 0.19
CA PHE A 65 12.01 13.64 1.14
C PHE A 65 13.26 12.86 1.58
N ALA A 66 13.16 11.55 1.70
CA ALA A 66 14.30 10.70 2.06
C ALA A 66 15.36 10.66 0.96
N ALA A 67 14.91 10.58 -0.29
CA ALA A 67 15.82 10.47 -1.44
C ALA A 67 16.30 11.83 -1.95
N HIS A 68 15.44 12.84 -1.88
CA HIS A 68 15.69 14.18 -2.41
C HIS A 68 15.30 15.22 -1.37
N PRO A 69 16.23 15.60 -0.46
CA PRO A 69 15.92 16.56 0.58
C PRO A 69 15.37 17.86 0.02
N GLU A 70 14.26 18.31 0.57
CA GLU A 70 13.61 19.57 0.22
C GLU A 70 13.64 20.51 1.42
N ARG A 71 13.49 21.81 1.17
CA ARG A 71 13.43 22.82 2.22
C ARG A 71 12.01 23.29 2.41
N ASP A 72 11.65 23.50 3.66
CA ASP A 72 10.37 24.11 4.01
C ASP A 72 10.34 25.55 3.51
N ILE A 73 9.26 25.92 2.85
CA ILE A 73 9.12 27.26 2.25
C ILE A 73 9.10 28.34 3.33
N ALA A 74 8.49 28.07 4.47
CA ALA A 74 8.34 29.04 5.55
C ALA A 74 9.62 29.20 6.38
N THR A 75 10.32 28.12 6.69
CA THR A 75 11.46 28.14 7.61
C THR A 75 12.81 28.04 6.91
N GLY A 76 12.85 27.56 5.69
CA GLY A 76 14.09 27.30 4.96
C GLY A 76 14.85 26.07 5.45
N GLU A 77 14.33 25.35 6.43
CA GLU A 77 14.97 24.15 6.96
C GLU A 77 14.70 22.94 6.07
N ILE A 78 15.60 21.95 6.11
CA ILE A 78 15.42 20.70 5.38
C ILE A 78 14.25 19.94 6.00
N ILE A 79 13.33 19.50 5.17
CA ILE A 79 12.21 18.65 5.59
C ILE A 79 12.76 17.26 5.87
N ASP A 80 12.62 16.82 7.11
CA ASP A 80 13.11 15.52 7.54
C ASP A 80 11.96 14.53 7.73
N VAL A 81 12.29 13.25 7.82
CA VAL A 81 11.33 12.19 8.11
C VAL A 81 11.60 11.67 9.52
N GLU A 82 10.58 11.75 10.37
CA GLU A 82 10.69 11.29 11.76
C GLU A 82 10.18 9.86 11.88
N ASN A 83 10.51 9.19 13.01
CA ASN A 83 10.11 7.81 13.25
C ASN A 83 8.62 7.58 13.11
N GLY A 84 7.81 8.44 13.71
CA GLY A 84 6.35 8.30 13.62
C GLY A 84 5.83 8.38 12.20
N GLU A 85 6.40 9.27 11.41
CA GLU A 85 6.01 9.43 10.00
C GLU A 85 6.41 8.22 9.16
N ALA A 86 7.59 7.66 9.43
CA ALA A 86 8.04 6.44 8.76
C ALA A 86 7.14 5.26 9.11
N GLU A 87 6.70 5.16 10.36
CA GLU A 87 5.76 4.13 10.80
C GLU A 87 4.41 4.26 10.10
N TRP A 88 3.90 5.48 9.95
CA TRP A 88 2.65 5.71 9.24
C TRP A 88 2.74 5.27 7.77
N CYS A 89 3.85 5.55 7.11
CA CYS A 89 4.07 5.08 5.74
C CYS A 89 4.05 3.55 5.67
N LEU A 90 4.70 2.89 6.61
CA LEU A 90 4.73 1.44 6.67
C LEU A 90 3.33 0.88 6.92
N ASP A 91 2.55 1.50 7.80
CA ASP A 91 1.17 1.08 8.07
C ASP A 91 0.32 1.06 6.80
N ILE A 92 0.45 2.09 5.95
CA ILE A 92 -0.29 2.16 4.69
C ILE A 92 0.12 1.02 3.76
N VAL A 93 1.42 0.76 3.66
CA VAL A 93 1.93 -0.34 2.83
C VAL A 93 1.43 -1.70 3.36
N GLU A 94 1.41 -1.87 4.67
CA GLU A 94 0.90 -3.09 5.30
C GLU A 94 -0.59 -3.29 5.01
N MET A 95 -1.39 -2.22 5.01
CA MET A 95 -2.80 -2.31 4.65
C MET A 95 -2.99 -2.81 3.23
N LEU A 96 -2.17 -2.34 2.30
CA LEU A 96 -2.22 -2.81 0.92
C LEU A 96 -1.76 -4.26 0.81
N PHE A 97 -0.71 -4.62 1.52
CA PHE A 97 -0.24 -6.01 1.55
C PHE A 97 -1.33 -6.94 2.08
N ASP A 98 -2.00 -6.54 3.15
CA ASP A 98 -3.11 -7.30 3.71
C ASP A 98 -4.23 -7.49 2.68
N PHE A 99 -4.59 -6.42 1.98
CA PHE A 99 -5.64 -6.46 0.97
C PHE A 99 -5.32 -7.41 -0.20
N TYR A 100 -4.10 -7.37 -0.70
CA TYR A 100 -3.75 -8.13 -1.89
C TYR A 100 -3.28 -9.56 -1.61
N PHE A 101 -2.69 -9.81 -0.45
CA PHE A 101 -2.06 -11.10 -0.15
C PHE A 101 -2.75 -11.86 0.98
N VAL A 102 -3.07 -11.19 2.08
CA VAL A 102 -3.57 -11.85 3.28
C VAL A 102 -5.06 -12.17 3.17
N GLN A 103 -5.88 -11.19 2.85
CA GLN A 103 -7.34 -11.38 2.82
C GLN A 103 -7.80 -12.34 1.73
N PRO A 104 -7.28 -12.27 0.49
CA PRO A 104 -7.67 -13.26 -0.52
C PRO A 104 -7.31 -14.69 -0.12
N ASP A 105 -6.17 -14.91 0.50
CA ASP A 105 -5.74 -16.22 0.97
C ASP A 105 -6.67 -16.75 2.07
N ARG A 106 -6.99 -15.90 3.04
CA ARG A 106 -7.92 -16.25 4.12
C ARG A 106 -9.30 -16.58 3.59
N ALA A 107 -9.79 -15.77 2.65
CA ALA A 107 -11.09 -16.00 2.03
C ALA A 107 -11.13 -17.33 1.27
N ALA A 108 -10.07 -17.62 0.51
CA ALA A 108 -9.99 -18.88 -0.24
C ALA A 108 -9.98 -20.11 0.69
N LYS A 109 -9.23 -20.04 1.76
CA LYS A 109 -9.18 -21.13 2.75
C LYS A 109 -10.54 -21.35 3.41
N ARG A 110 -11.19 -20.26 3.78
CA ARG A 110 -12.51 -20.34 4.43
C ARG A 110 -13.56 -20.86 3.46
N ALA A 111 -13.51 -20.42 2.20
CA ALA A 111 -14.43 -20.90 1.17
C ALA A 111 -14.30 -22.42 0.97
N ALA A 112 -13.06 -22.92 0.92
CA ALA A 112 -12.82 -24.36 0.79
C ALA A 112 -13.41 -25.15 1.95
N GLN A 113 -13.24 -24.65 3.18
CA GLN A 113 -13.78 -25.31 4.37
C GLN A 113 -15.31 -25.34 4.35
N LEU A 114 -15.94 -24.23 3.97
CA LEU A 114 -17.40 -24.13 3.90
C LEU A 114 -17.97 -25.03 2.80
N GLN A 115 -17.33 -25.07 1.63
CA GLN A 115 -17.77 -25.90 0.52
C GLN A 115 -17.64 -27.39 0.84
N GLU A 116 -16.58 -27.78 1.54
CA GLU A 116 -16.42 -29.17 1.97
C GLU A 116 -17.55 -29.58 2.92
N LYS A 117 -17.90 -28.74 3.87
CA LYS A 117 -19.01 -28.99 4.78
C LYS A 117 -20.33 -29.16 4.02
N LEU A 118 -20.59 -28.29 3.05
CA LEU A 118 -21.81 -28.35 2.25
C LEU A 118 -21.83 -29.63 1.40
N LYS A 119 -20.70 -29.99 0.81
CA LYS A 119 -20.58 -31.23 0.03
C LYS A 119 -20.87 -32.46 0.88
N ASN A 120 -20.30 -32.51 2.09
CA ASN A 120 -20.51 -33.63 3.02
C ASN A 120 -21.96 -33.69 3.51
N ALA A 121 -22.67 -32.59 3.51
CA ALA A 121 -24.08 -32.53 3.86
C ALA A 121 -25.01 -32.79 2.66
N GLY A 122 -24.45 -33.12 1.49
CA GLY A 122 -25.22 -33.37 0.28
C GLY A 122 -25.78 -32.13 -0.39
N LYS A 123 -25.24 -30.96 -0.07
CA LYS A 123 -25.68 -29.70 -0.68
C LYS A 123 -24.86 -29.40 -1.93
N LYS A 124 -25.52 -28.79 -2.91
CA LYS A 124 -24.88 -28.36 -4.14
C LYS A 124 -24.01 -27.13 -3.90
N THR A 125 -22.76 -27.16 -4.34
CA THR A 125 -21.86 -26.02 -4.29
C THR A 125 -21.81 -25.36 -5.65
N THR A 126 -21.80 -24.04 -5.67
CA THR A 126 -21.73 -23.26 -6.92
C THR A 126 -20.47 -22.40 -6.97
#